data_ad3979b612fbbe53b79301c571e2abcf
#
_entry.id   ad3979b612fbbe53b79301c571e2abcf
#
_cell.length_a   1.000
_cell.length_b   1.000
_cell.length_c   1.000
_cell.angle_alpha   90.00
_cell.angle_beta   90.00
_cell.angle_gamma   90.00
#
_symmetry.space_group_name_H-M   'P 1'
#
loop_
_entity.id
_entity.type
_entity.pdbx_description
1 polymer ?
#
loop_
_entity_poly.entity_id
_entity_poly.type
_entity_poly.pdbx_seq_one_letter_code
_entity_poly.pdbx_strand_id
1 'polypeptide(L)'
;FIAEDAGIDTLLVDFAFIKPANAAFFNRFKHKILVRGEGGIEPLGEGVAFDEFLQRGKNNSPTHTRNPIIPDVILYTSGTTARPKGVMLNESHFWANTEGAMAHVPFLKDDRVIMALPLFHSYGSIIALIALRGGATLILSRQFAPKGILGNIAKYKATILPLAPTIYSFLVDLYKRGGYDVSSLKYCVSGSAALPVALLH
;
A
#
# COMPACT_ATOMS: atom_id res chain seq x y z
N PHE A 1 -2.64 19.57 7.86
CA PHE A 1 -2.21 20.09 6.57
C PHE A 1 -2.78 19.27 5.41
N ILE A 2 -2.37 17.97 5.21
CA ILE A 2 -2.82 17.15 4.05
C ILE A 2 -4.34 17.12 3.91
N ALA A 3 -5.07 16.88 5.00
CA ALA A 3 -6.53 16.82 4.97
C ALA A 3 -7.19 18.16 4.59
N GLU A 4 -6.58 19.27 5.00
CA GLU A 4 -7.04 20.62 4.67
C GLU A 4 -6.71 20.98 3.22
N ASP A 5 -5.48 20.70 2.80
CA ASP A 5 -4.98 21.00 1.45
C ASP A 5 -5.76 20.24 0.38
N ALA A 6 -6.07 18.96 0.65
CA ALA A 6 -6.85 18.12 -0.26
C ALA A 6 -8.38 18.25 -0.07
N GLY A 7 -8.86 19.06 0.88
CA GLY A 7 -10.29 19.24 1.15
C GLY A 7 -10.99 17.95 1.57
N ILE A 8 -10.33 17.09 2.36
CA ILE A 8 -10.86 15.80 2.78
C ILE A 8 -11.94 16.01 3.85
N ASP A 9 -13.15 15.53 3.60
CA ASP A 9 -14.25 15.52 4.54
C ASP A 9 -14.58 14.12 5.11
N THR A 10 -14.09 13.08 4.46
CA THR A 10 -14.32 11.66 4.81
C THR A 10 -13.02 10.99 5.17
N LEU A 11 -12.97 10.32 6.31
CA LEU A 11 -11.81 9.60 6.80
C LEU A 11 -12.14 8.12 7.01
N LEU A 12 -11.34 7.24 6.41
CA LEU A 12 -11.30 5.82 6.72
C LEU A 12 -10.08 5.55 7.59
N VAL A 13 -10.24 5.07 8.81
CA VAL A 13 -9.15 4.94 9.78
C VAL A 13 -9.28 3.68 10.63
N ASP A 14 -8.15 3.03 10.91
CA ASP A 14 -8.09 1.95 11.89
C ASP A 14 -8.18 2.53 13.31
N PHE A 15 -8.98 1.91 14.16
CA PHE A 15 -9.17 2.29 15.57
C PHE A 15 -7.87 2.42 16.34
N ALA A 16 -6.88 1.60 16.03
CA ALA A 16 -5.59 1.63 16.70
C ALA A 16 -4.88 3.00 16.62
N PHE A 17 -5.23 3.82 15.62
CA PHE A 17 -4.68 5.17 15.45
C PHE A 17 -5.44 6.26 16.18
N ILE A 18 -6.66 5.99 16.66
CA ILE A 18 -7.46 6.97 17.41
C ILE A 18 -7.11 6.87 18.89
N LYS A 19 -6.53 7.94 19.42
CA LYS A 19 -6.13 8.07 20.82
C LYS A 19 -6.71 9.35 21.41
N PRO A 20 -6.91 9.46 22.73
CA PRO A 20 -7.38 10.71 23.35
C PRO A 20 -6.56 11.93 22.95
N ALA A 21 -5.23 11.76 22.82
CA ALA A 21 -4.31 12.84 22.46
C ALA A 21 -4.51 13.40 21.04
N ASN A 22 -5.15 12.68 20.13
CA ASN A 22 -5.40 13.10 18.74
C ASN A 22 -6.89 13.16 18.38
N ALA A 23 -7.80 12.99 19.34
CA ALA A 23 -9.25 13.00 19.10
C ALA A 23 -9.73 14.27 18.41
N ALA A 24 -9.22 15.44 18.79
CA ALA A 24 -9.53 16.72 18.15
C ALA A 24 -9.25 16.75 16.64
N PHE A 25 -8.18 16.07 16.20
CA PHE A 25 -7.88 15.94 14.77
C PHE A 25 -8.97 15.14 14.05
N PHE A 26 -9.39 14.01 14.61
CA PHE A 26 -10.43 13.17 14.01
C PHE A 26 -11.81 13.81 14.00
N ASN A 27 -12.13 14.66 14.97
CA ASN A 27 -13.41 15.38 15.02
C ASN A 27 -13.61 16.40 13.89
N ARG A 28 -12.55 16.74 13.18
CA ARG A 28 -12.61 17.67 12.02
C ARG A 28 -13.24 17.07 10.78
N PHE A 29 -13.29 15.73 10.67
CA PHE A 29 -13.87 15.06 9.52
C PHE A 29 -15.39 14.91 9.67
N LYS A 30 -16.10 15.25 8.60
CA LYS A 30 -17.56 15.15 8.53
C LYS A 30 -18.03 13.69 8.61
N HIS A 31 -17.33 12.81 7.91
CA HIS A 31 -17.61 11.38 7.88
C HIS A 31 -16.40 10.59 8.36
N LYS A 32 -16.65 9.67 9.29
CA LYS A 32 -15.61 8.79 9.85
C LYS A 32 -16.04 7.35 9.68
N ILE A 33 -15.24 6.57 8.96
CA ILE A 33 -15.45 5.14 8.76
C ILE A 33 -14.34 4.42 9.53
N LEU A 34 -14.74 3.59 10.47
CA LEU A 34 -13.85 3.00 11.46
C LEU A 34 -13.59 1.53 11.12
N VAL A 35 -12.33 1.22 10.79
CA VAL A 35 -11.89 -0.16 10.55
C VAL A 35 -11.46 -0.76 11.88
N ARG A 36 -11.99 -1.94 12.24
CA ARG A 36 -11.54 -2.67 13.43
C ARG A 36 -10.20 -3.35 13.14
N GLY A 37 -9.16 -2.95 13.89
CA GLY A 37 -7.94 -3.73 14.02
C GLY A 37 -8.15 -4.96 14.90
N GLU A 38 -7.18 -5.88 14.91
CA GLU A 38 -7.15 -6.98 15.88
C GLU A 38 -6.92 -6.42 17.28
N GLY A 39 -7.96 -6.33 18.09
CA GLY A 39 -7.82 -5.81 19.46
C GLY A 39 -9.11 -5.39 20.14
N GLY A 40 -10.21 -5.30 19.42
CA GLY A 40 -11.56 -5.18 20.01
C GLY A 40 -11.80 -3.97 20.91
N ILE A 41 -11.03 -2.89 20.78
CA ILE A 41 -11.23 -1.68 21.57
C ILE A 41 -12.43 -0.93 21.03
N GLU A 42 -13.37 -0.57 21.90
CA GLU A 42 -14.53 0.26 21.58
C GLU A 42 -14.08 1.63 21.02
N PRO A 43 -14.82 2.18 20.02
CA PRO A 43 -14.41 3.43 19.39
C PRO A 43 -14.47 4.60 20.36
N LEU A 44 -13.37 5.31 20.50
CA LEU A 44 -13.34 6.64 21.08
C LEU A 44 -13.88 7.62 20.03
N GLY A 45 -15.18 7.93 20.07
CA GLY A 45 -15.79 8.98 19.24
C GLY A 45 -16.85 8.49 18.25
N GLU A 46 -17.53 9.45 17.63
CA GLU A 46 -18.58 9.23 16.64
C GLU A 46 -17.97 8.75 15.31
N GLY A 47 -18.51 7.67 14.75
CA GLY A 47 -18.14 7.12 13.45
C GLY A 47 -18.95 5.89 13.11
N VAL A 48 -18.93 5.50 11.84
CA VAL A 48 -19.62 4.30 11.35
C VAL A 48 -18.63 3.15 11.26
N ALA A 49 -18.95 2.00 11.80
CA ALA A 49 -18.12 0.80 11.64
C ALA A 49 -18.04 0.42 10.15
N PHE A 50 -16.86 -0.04 9.70
CA PHE A 50 -16.64 -0.38 8.29
C PHE A 50 -17.65 -1.42 7.77
N ASP A 51 -17.93 -2.45 8.57
CA ASP A 51 -18.90 -3.49 8.19
C ASP A 51 -20.33 -2.92 8.06
N GLU A 52 -20.72 -1.99 8.93
CA GLU A 52 -22.00 -1.28 8.84
C GLU A 52 -22.04 -0.39 7.61
N PHE A 53 -20.94 0.33 7.31
CA PHE A 53 -20.82 1.13 6.11
C PHE A 53 -21.03 0.29 4.84
N LEU A 54 -20.40 -0.90 4.77
CA LEU A 54 -20.58 -1.83 3.66
C LEU A 54 -22.04 -2.32 3.54
N GLN A 55 -22.71 -2.61 4.66
CA GLN A 55 -24.11 -3.04 4.63
C GLN A 55 -25.05 -1.93 4.12
N ARG A 56 -24.80 -0.67 4.50
CA ARG A 56 -25.58 0.49 4.00
C ARG A 56 -25.42 0.66 2.49
N GLY A 57 -24.26 0.34 1.91
CA GLY A 57 -23.98 0.42 0.48
C GLY A 57 -24.46 -0.76 -0.36
N LYS A 58 -24.90 -1.87 0.26
CA LYS A 58 -25.11 -3.16 -0.41
C LYS A 58 -26.10 -3.13 -1.58
N ASN A 59 -27.05 -2.23 -1.58
CA ASN A 59 -28.09 -2.10 -2.60
C ASN A 59 -27.89 -0.90 -3.53
N ASN A 60 -26.80 -0.16 -3.37
CA ASN A 60 -26.53 1.02 -4.16
C ASN A 60 -25.42 0.74 -5.16
N SER A 61 -25.74 0.73 -6.45
CA SER A 61 -24.72 0.77 -7.48
C SER A 61 -24.17 2.19 -7.55
N PRO A 62 -22.85 2.39 -7.40
CA PRO A 62 -22.27 3.72 -7.55
C PRO A 62 -22.49 4.21 -8.99
N THR A 63 -23.18 5.34 -9.12
CA THR A 63 -23.22 6.08 -10.38
C THR A 63 -21.95 6.91 -10.49
N HIS A 64 -20.98 6.43 -11.23
CA HIS A 64 -19.73 7.15 -11.44
C HIS A 64 -19.86 8.08 -12.63
N THR A 65 -20.11 9.35 -12.41
CA THR A 65 -19.92 10.39 -13.42
C THR A 65 -18.47 10.88 -13.29
N ARG A 66 -17.62 10.45 -14.20
CA ARG A 66 -16.22 10.88 -14.22
C ARG A 66 -16.14 12.36 -14.54
N ASN A 67 -15.56 13.13 -13.62
CA ASN A 67 -15.20 14.52 -13.86
C ASN A 67 -13.69 14.58 -14.17
N PRO A 68 -13.27 14.88 -15.40
CA PRO A 68 -11.85 14.87 -15.77
C PRO A 68 -11.01 15.94 -15.07
N ILE A 69 -11.64 16.90 -14.40
CA ILE A 69 -10.97 17.99 -13.67
C ILE A 69 -10.62 17.56 -12.24
N ILE A 70 -11.37 16.58 -11.70
CA ILE A 70 -11.15 16.09 -10.32
C ILE A 70 -10.19 14.91 -10.38
N PRO A 71 -9.07 14.94 -9.64
CA PRO A 71 -8.16 13.80 -9.59
C PRO A 71 -8.81 12.61 -8.90
N ASP A 72 -8.50 11.41 -9.36
CA ASP A 72 -8.94 10.16 -8.70
C ASP A 72 -8.13 9.88 -7.44
N VAL A 73 -6.86 10.31 -7.43
CA VAL A 73 -5.93 10.13 -6.31
C VAL A 73 -5.02 11.35 -6.16
N ILE A 74 -4.76 11.75 -4.93
CA ILE A 74 -3.73 12.74 -4.60
C ILE A 74 -2.66 12.05 -3.75
N LEU A 75 -1.45 11.92 -4.30
CA LEU A 75 -0.30 11.37 -3.57
C LEU A 75 0.60 12.50 -3.07
N TYR A 76 0.80 12.54 -1.75
CA TYR A 76 1.67 13.54 -1.14
C TYR A 76 3.12 13.08 -1.10
N THR A 77 4.02 13.96 -1.54
CA THR A 77 5.47 13.76 -1.47
C THR A 77 6.06 14.76 -0.48
N SER A 78 7.14 14.37 0.21
CA SER A 78 7.84 15.26 1.15
C SER A 78 8.47 16.48 0.49
N GLY A 79 8.68 16.43 -0.84
CA GLY A 79 9.25 17.54 -1.60
C GLY A 79 10.62 18.01 -1.07
N THR A 80 11.27 18.90 -1.81
CA THR A 80 12.48 19.60 -1.36
C THR A 80 12.15 20.87 -0.55
N THR A 81 10.87 21.21 -0.43
CA THR A 81 10.34 22.39 0.31
C THR A 81 9.74 21.92 1.64
N ALA A 82 9.64 22.83 2.61
CA ALA A 82 9.15 22.54 3.97
C ALA A 82 7.71 21.98 4.04
N ARG A 83 6.93 22.04 2.96
CA ARG A 83 5.56 21.52 2.91
C ARG A 83 5.43 20.40 1.89
N PRO A 84 4.70 19.30 2.23
CA PRO A 84 4.36 18.25 1.27
C PRO A 84 3.62 18.81 0.06
N LYS A 85 3.84 18.21 -1.11
CA LYS A 85 3.14 18.54 -2.36
C LYS A 85 2.20 17.41 -2.75
N GLY A 86 0.93 17.75 -3.02
CA GLY A 86 -0.07 16.83 -3.51
C GLY A 86 0.04 16.65 -5.03
N VAL A 87 0.43 15.48 -5.48
CA VAL A 87 0.46 15.11 -6.90
C VAL A 87 -0.90 14.57 -7.29
N MET A 88 -1.59 15.29 -8.17
CA MET A 88 -2.91 14.92 -8.66
C MET A 88 -2.78 13.88 -9.78
N LEU A 89 -3.36 12.72 -9.58
CA LEU A 89 -3.33 11.61 -10.50
C LEU A 89 -4.76 11.19 -10.86
N ASN A 90 -4.92 10.71 -12.08
CA ASN A 90 -6.15 10.07 -12.53
C ASN A 90 -5.87 8.63 -13.01
N GLU A 91 -6.91 7.89 -13.27
CA GLU A 91 -6.84 6.50 -13.70
C GLU A 91 -5.90 6.28 -14.89
N SER A 92 -5.87 7.19 -15.86
CA SER A 92 -5.02 7.04 -17.05
C SER A 92 -3.52 7.06 -16.72
N HIS A 93 -3.10 7.82 -15.69
CA HIS A 93 -1.71 7.83 -15.23
C HIS A 93 -1.32 6.46 -14.63
N PHE A 94 -2.19 5.90 -13.79
CA PHE A 94 -1.96 4.56 -13.23
C PHE A 94 -1.96 3.49 -14.30
N TRP A 95 -2.89 3.60 -15.26
CA TRP A 95 -3.00 2.65 -16.36
C TRP A 95 -1.75 2.65 -17.24
N ALA A 96 -1.33 3.81 -17.73
CA ALA A 96 -0.13 3.96 -18.55
C ALA A 96 1.13 3.47 -17.85
N ASN A 97 1.29 3.82 -16.55
CA ASN A 97 2.44 3.37 -15.77
C ASN A 97 2.43 1.84 -15.60
N THR A 98 1.27 1.27 -15.29
CA THR A 98 1.11 -0.18 -15.12
C THR A 98 1.41 -0.94 -16.41
N GLU A 99 0.95 -0.45 -17.57
CA GLU A 99 1.26 -1.02 -18.88
C GLU A 99 2.76 -0.99 -19.18
N GLY A 100 3.37 0.17 -19.00
CA GLY A 100 4.80 0.33 -19.20
C GLY A 100 5.64 -0.61 -18.31
N ALA A 101 5.24 -0.75 -17.05
CA ALA A 101 5.93 -1.67 -16.12
C ALA A 101 5.73 -3.14 -16.51
N MET A 102 4.52 -3.55 -16.87
CA MET A 102 4.22 -4.93 -17.27
C MET A 102 4.91 -5.35 -18.57
N ALA A 103 5.21 -4.40 -19.46
CA ALA A 103 5.98 -4.68 -20.67
C ALA A 103 7.42 -5.15 -20.37
N HIS A 104 7.97 -4.79 -19.21
CA HIS A 104 9.34 -5.12 -18.80
C HIS A 104 9.39 -6.24 -17.77
N VAL A 105 8.49 -6.22 -16.80
CA VAL A 105 8.41 -7.22 -15.72
C VAL A 105 6.95 -7.66 -15.58
N PRO A 106 6.49 -8.61 -16.40
CA PRO A 106 5.12 -9.08 -16.31
C PRO A 106 4.87 -9.87 -15.02
N PHE A 107 3.83 -9.53 -14.29
CA PHE A 107 3.30 -10.33 -13.20
C PHE A 107 2.16 -11.18 -13.77
N LEU A 108 2.25 -12.49 -13.63
CA LEU A 108 1.36 -13.44 -14.24
C LEU A 108 0.41 -14.07 -13.19
N LYS A 109 -0.65 -14.72 -13.65
CA LYS A 109 -1.66 -15.34 -12.80
C LYS A 109 -1.11 -16.29 -11.73
N ASP A 110 -0.03 -17.01 -12.06
CA ASP A 110 0.58 -17.98 -11.14
C ASP A 110 1.64 -17.32 -10.22
N ASP A 111 1.88 -16.03 -10.37
CA ASP A 111 2.83 -15.34 -9.53
C ASP A 111 2.23 -14.99 -8.17
N ARG A 112 3.11 -14.98 -7.17
CA ARG A 112 2.80 -14.66 -5.78
C ARG A 112 3.75 -13.55 -5.33
N VAL A 113 3.19 -12.38 -5.07
CA VAL A 113 3.94 -11.15 -4.83
C VAL A 113 3.93 -10.83 -3.35
N ILE A 114 5.11 -10.74 -2.73
CA ILE A 114 5.23 -10.21 -1.36
C ILE A 114 4.93 -8.71 -1.37
N MET A 115 3.89 -8.31 -0.66
CA MET A 115 3.50 -6.91 -0.54
C MET A 115 3.87 -6.38 0.84
N ALA A 116 5.14 -6.01 1.01
CA ALA A 116 5.69 -5.38 2.20
C ALA A 116 5.88 -3.86 2.03
N LEU A 117 5.59 -3.34 0.82
CA LEU A 117 5.64 -1.92 0.53
C LEU A 117 4.35 -1.23 1.01
N PRO A 118 4.43 0.00 1.57
CA PRO A 118 3.25 0.76 1.93
C PRO A 118 2.39 1.08 0.70
N LEU A 119 1.09 0.74 0.75
CA LEU A 119 0.15 1.00 -0.34
C LEU A 119 -0.13 2.50 -0.57
N PHE A 120 0.14 3.35 0.41
CA PHE A 120 0.02 4.81 0.27
C PHE A 120 1.21 5.44 -0.47
N HIS A 121 2.28 4.71 -0.70
CA HIS A 121 3.44 5.16 -1.48
C HIS A 121 3.27 4.75 -2.94
N SER A 122 3.68 5.60 -3.90
CA SER A 122 3.52 5.35 -5.34
C SER A 122 4.06 3.99 -5.78
N TYR A 123 5.24 3.59 -5.29
CA TYR A 123 5.83 2.30 -5.62
C TYR A 123 4.94 1.13 -5.15
N GLY A 124 4.45 1.17 -3.91
CA GLY A 124 3.55 0.14 -3.39
C GLY A 124 2.22 0.07 -4.15
N SER A 125 1.62 1.23 -4.44
CA SER A 125 0.37 1.31 -5.23
C SER A 125 0.54 0.70 -6.62
N ILE A 126 1.61 1.04 -7.34
CA ILE A 126 1.86 0.54 -8.69
C ILE A 126 2.13 -0.97 -8.68
N ILE A 127 2.93 -1.49 -7.76
CA ILE A 127 3.16 -2.94 -7.62
C ILE A 127 1.84 -3.69 -7.37
N ALA A 128 0.98 -3.16 -6.51
CA ALA A 128 -0.34 -3.76 -6.26
C ALA A 128 -1.20 -3.78 -7.52
N LEU A 129 -1.24 -2.69 -8.27
CA LEU A 129 -2.00 -2.59 -9.53
C LEU A 129 -1.46 -3.53 -10.62
N ILE A 130 -0.14 -3.64 -10.76
CA ILE A 130 0.50 -4.59 -11.69
C ILE A 130 0.08 -6.01 -11.33
N ALA A 131 0.16 -6.39 -10.05
CA ALA A 131 -0.20 -7.71 -9.59
C ALA A 131 -1.68 -8.03 -9.83
N LEU A 132 -2.58 -7.10 -9.48
CA LEU A 132 -4.02 -7.27 -9.71
C LEU A 132 -4.35 -7.38 -11.20
N ARG A 133 -3.74 -6.57 -12.04
CA ARG A 133 -3.94 -6.59 -13.48
C ARG A 133 -3.43 -7.89 -14.12
N GLY A 134 -2.27 -8.38 -13.66
CA GLY A 134 -1.70 -9.66 -14.12
C GLY A 134 -2.42 -10.90 -13.57
N GLY A 135 -3.37 -10.72 -12.64
CA GLY A 135 -4.06 -11.81 -11.95
C GLY A 135 -3.19 -12.52 -10.91
N ALA A 136 -2.08 -11.92 -10.50
CA ALA A 136 -1.18 -12.48 -9.49
C ALA A 136 -1.78 -12.42 -8.08
N THR A 137 -1.31 -13.30 -7.20
CA THR A 137 -1.71 -13.30 -5.78
C THR A 137 -0.86 -12.32 -4.98
N LEU A 138 -1.49 -11.39 -4.26
CA LEU A 138 -0.81 -10.52 -3.31
C LEU A 138 -0.73 -11.17 -1.92
N ILE A 139 0.48 -11.30 -1.38
CA ILE A 139 0.75 -11.73 -0.01
C ILE A 139 0.97 -10.49 0.84
N LEU A 140 -0.09 -10.00 1.46
CA LEU A 140 -0.06 -8.78 2.25
C LEU A 140 0.61 -9.01 3.61
N SER A 141 1.55 -8.15 3.97
CA SER A 141 2.18 -8.12 5.29
C SER A 141 1.64 -6.96 6.10
N ARG A 142 1.02 -7.22 7.25
CA ARG A 142 0.47 -6.17 8.13
C ARG A 142 1.55 -5.28 8.74
N GLN A 143 2.71 -5.86 9.02
CA GLN A 143 3.83 -5.15 9.60
C GLN A 143 5.09 -5.42 8.79
N PHE A 144 5.90 -4.39 8.67
CA PHE A 144 7.24 -4.55 8.11
C PHE A 144 8.14 -5.27 9.13
N ALA A 145 8.45 -6.53 8.83
CA ALA A 145 9.38 -7.33 9.62
C ALA A 145 10.26 -8.16 8.68
N PRO A 146 11.56 -7.93 8.60
CA PRO A 146 12.46 -8.66 7.68
C PRO A 146 12.39 -10.18 7.82
N LYS A 147 12.35 -10.70 9.06
CA LYS A 147 12.14 -12.14 9.32
C LYS A 147 10.80 -12.64 8.77
N GLY A 148 9.75 -11.83 8.93
CA GLY A 148 8.41 -12.15 8.41
C GLY A 148 8.38 -12.19 6.88
N ILE A 149 9.12 -11.31 6.20
CA ILE A 149 9.24 -11.31 4.73
C ILE A 149 9.85 -12.62 4.26
N LEU A 150 11.04 -13.00 4.79
CA LEU A 150 11.70 -14.25 4.42
C LEU A 150 10.86 -15.49 4.76
N GLY A 151 10.21 -15.47 5.92
CA GLY A 151 9.28 -16.54 6.33
C GLY A 151 8.07 -16.67 5.40
N ASN A 152 7.50 -15.54 4.95
CA ASN A 152 6.38 -15.54 4.01
C ASN A 152 6.80 -16.01 2.61
N ILE A 153 8.02 -15.72 2.15
CA ILE A 153 8.55 -16.27 0.90
C ILE A 153 8.52 -17.80 0.96
N ALA A 154 9.11 -18.38 2.00
CA ALA A 154 9.14 -19.83 2.20
C ALA A 154 7.73 -20.45 2.33
N LYS A 155 6.90 -19.85 3.20
CA LYS A 155 5.55 -20.34 3.53
C LYS A 155 4.61 -20.34 2.34
N TYR A 156 4.58 -19.23 1.60
CA TYR A 156 3.63 -19.04 0.51
C TYR A 156 4.22 -19.31 -0.87
N LYS A 157 5.50 -19.72 -0.93
CA LYS A 157 6.22 -19.93 -2.19
C LYS A 157 6.14 -18.71 -3.10
N ALA A 158 6.47 -17.56 -2.53
CA ALA A 158 6.42 -16.31 -3.26
C ALA A 158 7.39 -16.31 -4.43
N THR A 159 6.98 -15.74 -5.56
CA THR A 159 7.76 -15.70 -6.80
C THR A 159 8.34 -14.32 -7.09
N ILE A 160 7.75 -13.27 -6.56
CA ILE A 160 8.15 -11.88 -6.82
C ILE A 160 8.30 -11.13 -5.50
N LEU A 161 9.45 -10.47 -5.34
CA LEU A 161 9.80 -9.69 -4.16
C LEU A 161 10.11 -8.24 -4.56
N PRO A 162 9.13 -7.32 -4.52
CA PRO A 162 9.36 -5.91 -4.80
C PRO A 162 9.69 -5.15 -3.51
N LEU A 163 10.87 -4.55 -3.44
CA LEU A 163 11.34 -3.83 -2.25
C LEU A 163 12.22 -2.63 -2.62
N ALA A 164 12.43 -1.73 -1.66
CA ALA A 164 13.44 -0.69 -1.76
C ALA A 164 14.84 -1.25 -1.46
N PRO A 165 15.92 -0.66 -2.02
CA PRO A 165 17.29 -1.14 -1.84
C PRO A 165 17.72 -1.33 -0.39
N THR A 166 17.35 -0.40 0.49
CA THR A 166 17.66 -0.48 1.93
C THR A 166 17.08 -1.72 2.59
N ILE A 167 15.90 -2.16 2.14
CA ILE A 167 15.26 -3.37 2.68
C ILE A 167 16.01 -4.62 2.22
N TYR A 168 16.44 -4.64 0.96
CA TYR A 168 17.26 -5.75 0.45
C TYR A 168 18.55 -5.93 1.24
N SER A 169 19.24 -4.84 1.63
CA SER A 169 20.45 -4.93 2.47
C SER A 169 20.17 -5.69 3.76
N PHE A 170 19.09 -5.35 4.47
CA PHE A 170 18.71 -6.06 5.69
C PHE A 170 18.33 -7.53 5.45
N LEU A 171 17.65 -7.82 4.34
CA LEU A 171 17.24 -9.19 4.02
C LEU A 171 18.43 -10.07 3.64
N VAL A 172 19.41 -9.55 2.90
CA VAL A 172 20.64 -10.27 2.53
C VAL A 172 21.43 -10.64 3.79
N ASP A 173 21.62 -9.70 4.71
CA ASP A 173 22.33 -9.96 5.97
C ASP A 173 21.60 -11.01 6.84
N LEU A 174 20.28 -10.96 6.85
CA LEU A 174 19.47 -11.94 7.57
C LEU A 174 19.50 -13.32 6.90
N TYR A 175 19.42 -13.36 5.57
CA TYR A 175 19.49 -14.58 4.79
C TYR A 175 20.83 -15.32 4.96
N LYS A 176 21.94 -14.57 4.98
CA LYS A 176 23.30 -15.13 5.22
C LYS A 176 23.43 -15.83 6.58
N ARG A 177 22.58 -15.50 7.54
CA ARG A 177 22.53 -16.19 8.85
C ARG A 177 21.84 -17.55 8.79
N GLY A 178 21.23 -17.88 7.65
CA GLY A 178 20.63 -19.18 7.33
C GLY A 178 19.19 -19.38 7.78
N GLY A 179 18.59 -20.48 7.31
CA GLY A 179 17.28 -20.94 7.77
C GLY A 179 16.09 -20.51 6.93
N TYR A 180 16.27 -19.87 5.77
CA TYR A 180 15.17 -19.42 4.91
C TYR A 180 15.25 -20.03 3.51
N ASP A 181 14.15 -20.63 3.07
CA ASP A 181 13.99 -21.11 1.69
C ASP A 181 13.43 -19.97 0.82
N VAL A 182 14.24 -19.47 -0.10
CA VAL A 182 13.88 -18.44 -1.07
C VAL A 182 13.90 -18.95 -2.51
N SER A 183 14.02 -20.25 -2.70
CA SER A 183 14.17 -20.91 -4.01
C SER A 183 12.99 -20.69 -4.97
N SER A 184 11.82 -20.29 -4.44
CA SER A 184 10.64 -19.99 -5.25
C SER A 184 10.69 -18.64 -5.94
N LEU A 185 11.61 -17.73 -5.54
CA LEU A 185 11.71 -16.40 -6.14
C LEU A 185 12.19 -16.47 -7.59
N LYS A 186 11.45 -15.87 -8.49
CA LYS A 186 11.79 -15.65 -9.90
C LYS A 186 12.41 -14.27 -10.10
N TYR A 187 11.83 -13.25 -9.45
CA TYR A 187 12.22 -11.85 -9.59
C TYR A 187 12.36 -11.15 -8.24
N CYS A 188 13.44 -10.39 -8.12
CA CYS A 188 13.64 -9.37 -7.11
C CYS A 188 13.56 -8.01 -7.80
N VAL A 189 12.52 -7.22 -7.52
CA VAL A 189 12.28 -5.92 -8.16
C VAL A 189 12.66 -4.80 -7.21
N SER A 190 13.69 -4.03 -7.55
CA SER A 190 14.14 -2.91 -6.73
C SER A 190 13.63 -1.58 -7.29
N GLY A 191 13.06 -0.73 -6.44
CA GLY A 191 12.53 0.56 -6.83
C GLY A 191 12.66 1.62 -5.74
N SER A 192 12.21 2.84 -6.02
CA SER A 192 12.26 4.04 -5.17
C SER A 192 13.64 4.65 -4.93
N ALA A 193 14.72 3.95 -5.20
CA ALA A 193 16.10 4.45 -5.11
C ALA A 193 17.04 3.61 -6.00
N ALA A 194 18.25 4.12 -6.24
CA ALA A 194 19.28 3.37 -6.92
C ALA A 194 19.72 2.16 -6.10
N LEU A 195 19.81 0.99 -6.75
CA LEU A 195 20.30 -0.23 -6.11
C LEU A 195 21.84 -0.19 -6.08
N PRO A 196 22.50 -0.28 -4.91
CA PRO A 196 23.95 -0.40 -4.83
C PRO A 196 24.44 -1.66 -5.54
N VAL A 197 25.51 -1.54 -6.35
CA VAL A 197 26.09 -2.66 -7.10
C VAL A 197 26.49 -3.82 -6.18
N ALA A 198 26.96 -3.51 -4.96
CA ALA A 198 27.33 -4.51 -3.96
C ALA A 198 26.17 -5.42 -3.49
N LEU A 199 24.92 -5.06 -3.79
CA LEU A 199 23.75 -5.91 -3.50
C LEU A 199 23.35 -6.83 -4.66
N LEU A 200 24.02 -6.72 -5.82
CA LEU A 200 23.77 -7.57 -6.99
C LEU A 200 24.64 -8.85 -6.97
N HIS A 201 25.63 -8.90 -6.11
CA HIS A 201 26.60 -10.00 -5.91
C HIS A 201 26.48 -10.57 -4.50
#